data_95044e50fea31a22a1438414374ab8b4
#
_entry.id   95044e50fea31a22a1438414374ab8b4
#
_cell.length_a   1.000
_cell.length_b   1.000
_cell.length_c   1.000
_cell.angle_alpha   90.00
_cell.angle_beta   90.00
_cell.angle_gamma   90.00
#
_symmetry.space_group_name_H-M   'P 1'
#
loop_
_entity.id
_entity.type
_entity.pdbx_description
1 polymer ?
#
loop_
_entity_poly.entity_id
_entity_poly.type
_entity_poly.pdbx_seq_one_letter_code
_entity_poly.pdbx_strand_id
1 'polypeptide(L)'
;MTEEPYFYHPLENIEDIEVFEDAMERKRLTPKLNEARPYVYFTLEYYDKDNGIRGGGGLGVLAADTRRVAERMQLPFVTVTPFYPVEMHQRLAACEELGGGQSLLDSEATQNVAVSVAPIDEERRVNYADFGFSYVDSVFIKCCGNLCKLDVIEKRFKTTRILAITEPNFGSLYQGLSGSDHRLYQEVALGFGGYQALKLVSLRPAIIQLNEVATFFAALARLDELCKNGMDFYEAMVYVRKHTLYTNHTLVQAAEAEFSHEQFERFVYPNVRSKAVRRWLDGQFTDSEIRLSSVATLLAELKNGVSKLHAAKANYQDANGERVKFKAVTNGIDVFKWVAPQILTFYQKCGIIDSIGCVSANYREALENLTAEKIRELKHGGREIMNQILENYPDQNGKILEFNTDDFVFDFKRRFVDYKRPELAFQDPARLRGVLEPYGAHYILTGRIHAGDENMVQKLQQILAAVERDDYLKTHVHYLADYDEKLAFGLSCGCNTAINVPIVGLEACGTSWEKDVANLQLLISTADGGVADLPREYHLDVTGSSDAEEAESLYARMGEALEIWGNDFDLEYRIGTQLEGFLPIISGARMVKDYLDMTGLTATK
;
A
#
# COMPACT_ATOMS: atom_id res chain seq x y z
N MET A 1 21.04 -24.67 -39.30
CA MET A 1 20.87 -23.24 -39.03
C MET A 1 20.55 -23.16 -37.55
N THR A 2 21.55 -22.79 -36.77
CA THR A 2 21.38 -22.59 -35.32
C THR A 2 20.61 -21.29 -35.16
N GLU A 3 19.34 -21.39 -34.76
CA GLU A 3 18.56 -20.23 -34.36
C GLU A 3 19.28 -19.62 -33.14
N GLU A 4 19.76 -18.39 -33.29
CA GLU A 4 20.28 -17.63 -32.17
C GLU A 4 19.17 -17.44 -31.12
N PRO A 5 19.46 -17.57 -29.82
CA PRO A 5 18.49 -17.27 -28.81
C PRO A 5 18.10 -15.80 -28.96
N TYR A 6 16.79 -15.52 -28.92
CA TYR A 6 16.21 -14.17 -28.95
C TYR A 6 16.63 -13.38 -27.73
N PHE A 7 17.90 -12.96 -27.70
CA PHE A 7 18.35 -11.95 -26.76
C PHE A 7 17.82 -10.59 -27.21
N TYR A 8 17.35 -9.82 -26.27
CA TYR A 8 17.02 -8.43 -26.46
C TYR A 8 18.20 -7.71 -27.14
N HIS A 9 18.06 -7.37 -28.40
CA HIS A 9 18.90 -6.38 -29.04
C HIS A 9 18.29 -5.01 -28.78
N PRO A 10 19.02 -4.05 -28.18
CA PRO A 10 18.55 -2.68 -28.16
C PRO A 10 18.29 -2.26 -29.58
N LEU A 11 17.08 -1.80 -29.88
CA LEU A 11 16.71 -1.32 -31.19
C LEU A 11 17.57 -0.11 -31.51
N GLU A 12 18.47 -0.24 -32.49
CA GLU A 12 19.32 0.85 -32.96
C GLU A 12 18.52 1.89 -33.80
N ASN A 13 17.34 1.51 -34.31
CA ASN A 13 16.48 2.39 -35.11
C ASN A 13 15.08 2.50 -34.51
N ILE A 14 14.85 3.58 -33.77
CA ILE A 14 13.56 3.98 -33.23
C ILE A 14 12.58 4.40 -34.36
N GLU A 15 13.07 4.73 -35.55
CA GLU A 15 12.30 5.25 -36.68
C GLU A 15 11.29 4.25 -37.27
N ASP A 16 11.53 2.93 -37.13
CA ASP A 16 10.66 1.88 -37.68
C ASP A 16 9.42 1.59 -36.81
N ILE A 17 9.34 2.16 -35.60
CA ILE A 17 8.25 1.91 -34.63
C ILE A 17 7.02 2.75 -34.95
N GLU A 18 7.16 3.82 -35.70
CA GLU A 18 6.08 4.76 -36.00
C GLU A 18 4.98 4.19 -36.90
N VAL A 19 5.18 3.02 -37.51
CA VAL A 19 4.29 2.44 -38.54
C VAL A 19 2.90 2.09 -37.98
N PHE A 20 2.77 1.81 -36.68
CA PHE A 20 1.51 1.36 -36.04
C PHE A 20 0.89 2.36 -35.08
N GLU A 21 1.53 3.51 -34.88
CA GLU A 21 0.88 4.61 -34.16
C GLU A 21 -0.18 5.24 -35.09
N ASP A 22 -1.35 5.54 -34.57
CA ASP A 22 -2.39 6.27 -35.30
C ASP A 22 -1.75 7.51 -35.95
N ALA A 23 -2.06 7.76 -37.22
CA ALA A 23 -1.50 8.88 -37.97
C ALA A 23 -1.65 10.24 -37.30
N MET A 24 -2.62 10.37 -36.39
CA MET A 24 -2.82 11.53 -35.53
C MET A 24 -1.85 11.58 -34.32
N GLU A 25 -1.34 10.44 -33.86
CA GLU A 25 -0.34 10.35 -32.77
C GLU A 25 1.06 10.65 -33.26
N ARG A 26 1.39 10.31 -34.49
CA ARG A 26 2.71 10.56 -35.08
C ARG A 26 3.13 12.04 -35.07
N LYS A 27 2.15 12.94 -34.98
CA LYS A 27 2.39 14.40 -34.95
C LYS A 27 2.36 14.99 -33.54
N ARG A 28 2.09 14.20 -32.49
CA ARG A 28 1.99 14.66 -31.11
C ARG A 28 3.19 14.22 -30.31
N LEU A 29 3.98 15.16 -29.88
CA LEU A 29 5.13 14.95 -28.99
C LEU A 29 4.73 14.43 -27.60
N THR A 30 3.46 14.61 -27.21
CA THR A 30 2.88 14.12 -25.93
C THR A 30 1.48 13.56 -26.17
N PRO A 31 1.22 12.27 -25.93
CA PRO A 31 -0.12 11.72 -26.00
C PRO A 31 -1.00 12.38 -24.93
N LYS A 32 -2.19 12.86 -25.34
CA LYS A 32 -3.15 13.49 -24.44
C LYS A 32 -4.10 12.44 -23.88
N LEU A 33 -4.33 12.51 -22.59
CA LEU A 33 -5.36 11.73 -21.92
C LEU A 33 -6.77 12.22 -22.31
N ASN A 34 -7.68 11.29 -22.61
CA ASN A 34 -9.10 11.53 -22.80
C ASN A 34 -9.92 10.31 -22.37
N GLU A 35 -11.25 10.41 -22.38
CA GLU A 35 -12.13 9.34 -21.91
C GLU A 35 -11.95 8.01 -22.67
N ALA A 36 -11.66 8.03 -23.96
CA ALA A 36 -11.43 6.84 -24.77
C ALA A 36 -9.99 6.31 -24.62
N ARG A 37 -9.06 7.18 -24.20
CA ARG A 37 -7.64 6.88 -23.98
C ARG A 37 -7.22 7.35 -22.59
N PRO A 38 -7.71 6.69 -21.55
CA PRO A 38 -7.41 7.05 -20.17
C PRO A 38 -6.01 6.59 -19.74
N TYR A 39 -5.58 7.14 -18.60
CA TYR A 39 -4.56 6.52 -17.77
C TYR A 39 -5.16 5.29 -17.10
N VAL A 40 -4.57 4.11 -17.30
CA VAL A 40 -5.09 2.85 -16.74
C VAL A 40 -4.13 2.34 -15.68
N TYR A 41 -4.67 2.11 -14.49
CA TYR A 41 -3.95 1.67 -13.30
C TYR A 41 -4.43 0.29 -12.90
N PHE A 42 -3.60 -0.73 -13.12
CA PHE A 42 -3.88 -2.09 -12.67
C PHE A 42 -3.37 -2.29 -11.25
N THR A 43 -4.19 -2.89 -10.43
CA THR A 43 -3.85 -3.21 -9.04
C THR A 43 -4.56 -4.48 -8.59
N LEU A 44 -3.86 -5.35 -7.86
CA LEU A 44 -4.48 -6.54 -7.28
C LEU A 44 -5.30 -6.22 -6.02
N GLU A 45 -5.03 -5.07 -5.41
CA GLU A 45 -5.68 -4.58 -4.21
C GLU A 45 -6.30 -3.21 -4.47
N TYR A 46 -7.55 -3.06 -4.08
CA TYR A 46 -8.21 -1.77 -4.03
C TYR A 46 -9.06 -1.72 -2.77
N TYR A 47 -8.72 -0.82 -1.85
CA TYR A 47 -9.45 -0.67 -0.61
C TYR A 47 -9.97 0.75 -0.43
N ASP A 48 -11.28 0.87 -0.45
CA ASP A 48 -12.01 2.08 -0.14
C ASP A 48 -13.35 1.65 0.47
N LYS A 49 -13.57 1.96 1.73
CA LYS A 49 -14.77 1.56 2.47
C LYS A 49 -16.08 1.91 1.75
N ASP A 50 -16.09 3.05 1.05
CA ASP A 50 -17.28 3.55 0.36
C ASP A 50 -17.49 2.88 -1.01
N ASN A 51 -16.47 2.19 -1.52
CA ASN A 51 -16.46 1.56 -2.84
C ASN A 51 -16.16 0.05 -2.78
N GLY A 52 -16.23 -0.51 -1.60
CA GLY A 52 -16.25 -1.94 -1.29
C GLY A 52 -15.04 -2.73 -1.75
N ILE A 53 -14.15 -2.97 -0.93
CA ILE A 53 -13.32 -4.17 -0.82
C ILE A 53 -12.44 -3.91 0.39
N ARG A 54 -12.57 -4.72 1.41
CA ARG A 54 -11.68 -4.65 2.55
C ARG A 54 -10.34 -5.29 2.18
N GLY A 55 -9.32 -4.47 1.98
CA GLY A 55 -7.98 -4.93 1.64
C GLY A 55 -7.17 -5.35 2.86
N GLY A 56 -6.15 -6.17 2.62
CA GLY A 56 -5.23 -6.66 3.66
C GLY A 56 -4.10 -5.70 3.98
N GLY A 57 -3.88 -4.63 3.20
CA GLY A 57 -2.68 -3.81 3.34
C GLY A 57 -2.75 -2.38 2.82
N GLY A 58 -1.62 -1.67 2.92
CA GLY A 58 -1.49 -0.29 2.49
C GLY A 58 -1.62 -0.07 0.99
N LEU A 59 -1.35 -1.09 0.17
CA LEU A 59 -1.35 -0.99 -1.28
C LEU A 59 -2.74 -0.70 -1.85
N GLY A 60 -3.76 -1.37 -1.31
CA GLY A 60 -5.15 -1.14 -1.72
C GLY A 60 -5.65 0.27 -1.35
N VAL A 61 -5.26 0.77 -0.18
CA VAL A 61 -5.54 2.14 0.27
C VAL A 61 -4.87 3.15 -0.64
N LEU A 62 -3.59 2.95 -0.99
CA LEU A 62 -2.85 3.81 -1.91
C LEU A 62 -3.50 3.85 -3.30
N ALA A 63 -3.99 2.71 -3.80
CA ALA A 63 -4.70 2.63 -5.08
C ALA A 63 -5.98 3.48 -5.06
N ALA A 64 -6.74 3.42 -3.96
CA ALA A 64 -7.94 4.23 -3.78
C ALA A 64 -7.60 5.74 -3.65
N ASP A 65 -6.55 6.07 -2.91
CA ASP A 65 -6.04 7.45 -2.80
C ASP A 65 -5.64 8.00 -4.17
N THR A 66 -4.89 7.21 -4.96
CA THR A 66 -4.48 7.58 -6.33
C THR A 66 -5.69 7.91 -7.20
N ARG A 67 -6.74 7.06 -7.18
CA ARG A 67 -7.97 7.31 -7.95
C ARG A 67 -8.68 8.58 -7.47
N ARG A 68 -8.84 8.79 -6.13
CA ARG A 68 -9.50 9.99 -5.59
C ARG A 68 -8.76 11.27 -5.96
N VAL A 69 -7.43 11.22 -5.90
CA VAL A 69 -6.58 12.34 -6.35
C VAL A 69 -6.75 12.58 -7.85
N ALA A 70 -6.71 11.53 -8.68
CA ALA A 70 -6.94 11.64 -10.12
C ALA A 70 -8.31 12.25 -10.45
N GLU A 71 -9.37 11.87 -9.70
CA GLU A 71 -10.71 12.46 -9.82
C GLU A 71 -10.71 13.96 -9.54
N ARG A 72 -10.03 14.38 -8.46
CA ARG A 72 -9.92 15.81 -8.07
C ARG A 72 -9.10 16.60 -9.09
N MET A 73 -8.07 15.98 -9.67
CA MET A 73 -7.29 16.56 -10.77
C MET A 73 -8.02 16.52 -12.11
N GLN A 74 -9.22 15.95 -12.18
CA GLN A 74 -10.05 15.79 -13.38
C GLN A 74 -9.33 14.98 -14.49
N LEU A 75 -8.57 13.97 -14.10
CA LEU A 75 -7.88 13.10 -15.05
C LEU A 75 -8.81 11.99 -15.55
N PRO A 76 -8.82 11.67 -16.85
CA PRO A 76 -9.37 10.43 -17.36
C PRO A 76 -8.56 9.24 -16.82
N PHE A 77 -9.04 8.60 -15.75
CA PHE A 77 -8.31 7.58 -15.02
C PHE A 77 -9.19 6.36 -14.76
N VAL A 78 -8.67 5.18 -15.04
CA VAL A 78 -9.38 3.92 -14.85
C VAL A 78 -8.55 3.00 -13.95
N THR A 79 -9.13 2.62 -12.82
CA THR A 79 -8.56 1.56 -11.97
C THR A 79 -9.12 0.22 -12.42
N VAL A 80 -8.25 -0.75 -12.70
CA VAL A 80 -8.62 -2.14 -13.01
C VAL A 80 -8.17 -3.01 -11.84
N THR A 81 -9.12 -3.73 -11.23
CA THR A 81 -8.89 -4.49 -10.00
C THR A 81 -9.81 -5.71 -9.90
N PRO A 82 -9.47 -6.76 -9.15
CA PRO A 82 -10.45 -7.77 -8.75
C PRO A 82 -11.43 -7.19 -7.73
N PHE A 83 -12.67 -7.66 -7.76
CA PHE A 83 -13.60 -7.53 -6.66
C PHE A 83 -13.67 -8.88 -5.93
N TYR A 84 -13.21 -8.91 -4.68
CA TYR A 84 -13.22 -10.11 -3.87
C TYR A 84 -14.57 -10.27 -3.17
N PRO A 85 -15.27 -11.41 -3.38
CA PRO A 85 -16.59 -11.63 -2.80
C PRO A 85 -16.55 -11.98 -1.30
N VAL A 86 -15.36 -12.11 -0.72
CA VAL A 86 -15.15 -12.43 0.69
C VAL A 86 -14.26 -11.37 1.33
N GLU A 87 -14.77 -10.73 2.38
CA GLU A 87 -14.01 -9.88 3.28
C GLU A 87 -13.57 -10.67 4.51
N MET A 88 -12.39 -10.34 5.02
CA MET A 88 -11.85 -10.93 6.24
C MET A 88 -11.88 -9.88 7.36
N HIS A 89 -12.51 -10.21 8.48
CA HIS A 89 -12.48 -9.46 9.73
C HIS A 89 -11.60 -10.18 10.73
N GLN A 90 -11.03 -9.45 11.68
CA GLN A 90 -10.22 -10.07 12.72
C GLN A 90 -10.76 -9.67 14.09
N ARG A 91 -10.99 -10.67 14.96
CA ARG A 91 -11.34 -10.43 16.36
C ARG A 91 -10.46 -11.26 17.28
N LEU A 92 -10.41 -10.91 18.54
CA LEU A 92 -9.87 -11.79 19.57
C LEU A 92 -10.92 -12.82 19.99
N ALA A 93 -10.51 -14.07 20.08
CA ALA A 93 -11.30 -15.16 20.61
C ALA A 93 -10.62 -15.76 21.83
N ALA A 94 -11.40 -16.23 22.81
CA ALA A 94 -10.87 -17.02 23.90
C ALA A 94 -10.29 -18.34 23.37
N CYS A 95 -9.16 -18.77 23.90
CA CYS A 95 -8.53 -20.04 23.48
C CYS A 95 -9.45 -21.25 23.68
N GLU A 96 -10.40 -21.19 24.63
CA GLU A 96 -11.43 -22.20 24.84
C GLU A 96 -12.39 -22.33 23.65
N GLU A 97 -12.68 -21.25 22.90
CA GLU A 97 -13.51 -21.26 21.68
C GLU A 97 -12.80 -21.97 20.53
N LEU A 98 -11.46 -22.02 20.54
CA LEU A 98 -10.64 -22.63 19.49
C LEU A 98 -10.54 -24.17 19.62
N GLY A 99 -11.33 -24.77 20.51
CA GLY A 99 -11.40 -26.22 20.69
C GLY A 99 -10.13 -26.80 21.30
N GLY A 100 -10.01 -26.71 22.60
CA GLY A 100 -9.00 -27.18 23.55
C GLY A 100 -7.96 -28.27 23.19
N GLY A 101 -7.30 -28.16 22.06
CA GLY A 101 -6.43 -29.21 21.51
C GLY A 101 -5.11 -28.70 20.95
N GLN A 102 -4.50 -27.68 21.52
CA GLN A 102 -3.05 -27.48 21.53
C GLN A 102 -2.72 -26.23 22.33
N SER A 103 -2.32 -26.43 23.59
CA SER A 103 -1.51 -25.46 24.31
C SER A 103 -0.19 -25.31 23.53
N LEU A 104 -0.08 -24.26 22.74
CA LEU A 104 1.17 -23.86 22.07
C LEU A 104 2.23 -23.34 23.03
N LEU A 105 2.08 -23.59 24.33
CA LEU A 105 2.91 -23.07 25.42
C LEU A 105 3.69 -24.18 26.13
N ASP A 106 4.48 -24.94 25.38
CA ASP A 106 5.53 -25.77 25.95
C ASP A 106 6.91 -25.10 25.85
N SER A 107 7.06 -23.89 26.35
CA SER A 107 8.36 -23.34 26.72
C SER A 107 8.34 -22.93 28.19
N GLU A 108 9.30 -23.42 28.98
CA GLU A 108 9.42 -23.19 30.41
C GLU A 108 9.48 -21.70 30.85
N ALA A 109 9.57 -20.76 29.91
CA ALA A 109 9.64 -19.32 30.15
C ALA A 109 8.25 -18.64 30.25
N THR A 110 7.14 -19.30 29.87
CA THR A 110 5.78 -18.71 29.82
C THR A 110 4.81 -19.26 30.87
N GLN A 111 5.30 -19.99 31.85
CA GLN A 111 4.49 -20.87 32.72
C GLN A 111 3.52 -20.20 33.69
N ASN A 112 3.28 -18.88 33.73
CA ASN A 112 2.40 -18.32 34.78
C ASN A 112 1.35 -17.29 34.41
N VAL A 113 1.15 -16.93 33.13
CA VAL A 113 -0.07 -16.19 32.71
C VAL A 113 -0.48 -16.72 31.34
N ALA A 114 -1.46 -17.59 31.31
CA ALA A 114 -2.10 -18.00 30.07
C ALA A 114 -2.90 -16.80 29.53
N VAL A 115 -2.39 -16.12 28.53
CA VAL A 115 -3.22 -15.23 27.71
C VAL A 115 -4.16 -16.13 26.93
N SER A 116 -5.41 -16.15 27.39
CA SER A 116 -6.44 -17.06 26.88
C SER A 116 -7.11 -16.55 25.59
N VAL A 117 -6.43 -15.67 24.83
CA VAL A 117 -6.99 -15.08 23.60
C VAL A 117 -6.04 -15.19 22.43
N ALA A 118 -6.60 -15.40 21.23
CA ALA A 118 -5.87 -15.39 19.98
C ALA A 118 -6.68 -14.65 18.90
N PRO A 119 -6.01 -14.00 17.93
CA PRO A 119 -6.70 -13.41 16.80
C PRO A 119 -7.27 -14.51 15.89
N ILE A 120 -8.52 -14.37 15.51
CA ILE A 120 -9.18 -15.22 14.52
C ILE A 120 -9.76 -14.39 13.40
N ASP A 121 -9.69 -14.94 12.18
CA ASP A 121 -10.31 -14.35 11.02
C ASP A 121 -11.75 -14.84 10.85
N GLU A 122 -12.66 -13.91 10.58
CA GLU A 122 -14.06 -14.16 10.26
C GLU A 122 -14.34 -13.76 8.82
N GLU A 123 -14.88 -14.70 8.03
CA GLU A 123 -15.26 -14.45 6.65
C GLU A 123 -16.64 -13.81 6.56
N ARG A 124 -16.75 -12.74 5.77
CA ARG A 124 -18.02 -12.12 5.43
C ARG A 124 -18.17 -12.07 3.91
N ARG A 125 -19.23 -12.68 3.39
CA ARG A 125 -19.56 -12.53 1.96
C ARG A 125 -20.16 -11.15 1.69
N VAL A 126 -19.71 -10.54 0.60
CA VAL A 126 -20.14 -9.22 0.14
C VAL A 126 -20.60 -9.25 -1.31
N ASN A 127 -21.54 -8.39 -1.64
CA ASN A 127 -22.04 -8.24 -2.99
C ASN A 127 -21.59 -6.89 -3.56
N TYR A 128 -21.07 -6.88 -4.77
CA TYR A 128 -20.60 -5.67 -5.44
C TYR A 128 -21.72 -4.61 -5.63
N ALA A 129 -22.99 -5.04 -5.74
CA ALA A 129 -24.11 -4.11 -5.87
C ALA A 129 -24.32 -3.25 -4.61
N ASP A 130 -23.98 -3.78 -3.42
CA ASP A 130 -24.09 -3.05 -2.15
C ASP A 130 -23.11 -1.85 -2.10
N PHE A 131 -22.09 -1.88 -2.95
CA PHE A 131 -21.10 -0.81 -3.09
C PHE A 131 -21.32 0.08 -4.33
N GLY A 132 -22.46 -0.07 -5.00
CA GLY A 132 -22.85 0.76 -6.15
C GLY A 132 -22.13 0.40 -7.45
N PHE A 133 -21.60 -0.82 -7.58
CA PHE A 133 -21.15 -1.33 -8.87
C PHE A 133 -22.34 -1.86 -9.69
N SER A 134 -22.23 -1.68 -10.99
CA SER A 134 -23.17 -2.22 -11.97
C SER A 134 -22.51 -3.30 -12.82
N TYR A 135 -23.22 -4.37 -13.09
CA TYR A 135 -22.78 -5.40 -14.04
C TYR A 135 -22.72 -4.82 -15.45
N VAL A 136 -21.64 -5.12 -16.17
CA VAL A 136 -21.44 -4.68 -17.56
C VAL A 136 -21.67 -5.84 -18.52
N ASP A 137 -20.85 -6.88 -18.42
CA ASP A 137 -20.88 -8.10 -19.21
C ASP A 137 -19.86 -9.08 -18.61
N SER A 138 -19.49 -10.14 -19.35
CA SER A 138 -18.50 -11.11 -18.89
C SER A 138 -17.38 -11.28 -19.90
N VAL A 139 -16.20 -11.55 -19.38
CA VAL A 139 -15.02 -11.96 -20.16
C VAL A 139 -14.61 -13.38 -19.76
N PHE A 140 -13.75 -14.00 -20.56
CA PHE A 140 -13.37 -15.39 -20.35
C PHE A 140 -11.87 -15.57 -20.40
N ILE A 141 -11.35 -16.35 -19.45
CA ILE A 141 -9.98 -16.83 -19.43
C ILE A 141 -9.96 -18.36 -19.39
N LYS A 142 -8.83 -18.96 -19.73
CA LYS A 142 -8.62 -20.41 -19.66
C LYS A 142 -7.62 -20.74 -18.56
N CYS A 143 -8.04 -21.55 -17.60
CA CYS A 143 -7.18 -22.02 -16.51
C CYS A 143 -7.43 -23.50 -16.24
N CYS A 144 -6.36 -24.28 -16.10
CA CYS A 144 -6.43 -25.72 -15.78
C CYS A 144 -7.38 -26.50 -16.71
N GLY A 145 -7.38 -26.21 -18.01
CA GLY A 145 -8.25 -26.86 -19.01
C GLY A 145 -9.70 -26.37 -19.01
N ASN A 146 -10.11 -25.50 -18.10
CA ASN A 146 -11.45 -24.95 -17.98
C ASN A 146 -11.57 -23.55 -18.57
N LEU A 147 -12.76 -23.21 -19.06
CA LEU A 147 -13.13 -21.85 -19.43
C LEU A 147 -13.76 -21.18 -18.20
N CYS A 148 -13.04 -20.20 -17.64
CA CYS A 148 -13.48 -19.47 -16.46
C CYS A 148 -14.19 -18.19 -16.91
N LYS A 149 -15.43 -18.00 -16.46
CA LYS A 149 -16.21 -16.79 -16.70
C LYS A 149 -15.91 -15.79 -15.61
N LEU A 150 -15.54 -14.59 -16.00
CA LEU A 150 -15.30 -13.46 -15.09
C LEU A 150 -16.36 -12.39 -15.39
N ASP A 151 -17.14 -12.04 -14.40
CA ASP A 151 -18.10 -10.94 -14.51
C ASP A 151 -17.35 -9.61 -14.43
N VAL A 152 -17.64 -8.72 -15.36
CA VAL A 152 -17.12 -7.36 -15.41
C VAL A 152 -18.13 -6.43 -14.78
N ILE A 153 -17.71 -5.70 -13.77
CA ILE A 153 -18.53 -4.74 -13.04
C ILE A 153 -17.85 -3.37 -13.07
N GLU A 154 -18.64 -2.31 -13.04
CA GLU A 154 -18.15 -0.95 -13.17
C GLU A 154 -18.77 -0.02 -12.15
N LYS A 155 -17.96 0.90 -11.61
CA LYS A 155 -18.43 2.08 -10.88
C LYS A 155 -17.82 3.33 -11.50
N ARG A 156 -18.67 4.27 -11.91
CA ARG A 156 -18.26 5.52 -12.57
C ARG A 156 -18.34 6.69 -11.61
N PHE A 157 -17.35 7.55 -11.73
CA PHE A 157 -17.31 8.87 -11.10
C PHE A 157 -17.33 9.94 -12.20
N LYS A 158 -17.05 11.17 -11.89
CA LYS A 158 -17.13 12.27 -12.87
C LYS A 158 -16.09 12.11 -13.99
N THR A 159 -14.84 11.82 -13.65
CA THR A 159 -13.72 11.67 -14.61
C THR A 159 -12.99 10.34 -14.48
N THR A 160 -13.16 9.65 -13.36
CA THR A 160 -12.54 8.36 -13.12
C THR A 160 -13.56 7.23 -13.10
N ARG A 161 -13.07 5.99 -13.20
CA ARG A 161 -13.89 4.79 -13.01
C ARG A 161 -13.10 3.66 -12.36
N ILE A 162 -13.82 2.77 -11.70
CA ILE A 162 -13.32 1.48 -11.28
C ILE A 162 -13.96 0.43 -12.21
N LEU A 163 -13.13 -0.32 -12.89
CA LEU A 163 -13.51 -1.46 -13.70
C LEU A 163 -13.01 -2.70 -12.97
N ALA A 164 -13.92 -3.47 -12.40
CA ALA A 164 -13.52 -4.64 -11.63
C ALA A 164 -13.97 -5.93 -12.30
N ILE A 165 -13.20 -6.98 -12.05
CA ILE A 165 -13.53 -8.35 -12.44
C ILE A 165 -13.83 -9.15 -11.19
N THR A 166 -14.83 -10.02 -11.25
CA THR A 166 -15.20 -10.86 -10.10
C THR A 166 -15.71 -12.22 -10.56
N GLU A 167 -15.54 -13.20 -9.68
CA GLU A 167 -16.18 -14.51 -9.79
C GLU A 167 -16.21 -15.18 -8.40
N PRO A 168 -17.12 -16.16 -8.17
CA PRO A 168 -17.32 -16.72 -6.82
C PRO A 168 -16.11 -17.38 -6.17
N ASN A 169 -15.15 -17.89 -6.98
CA ASN A 169 -13.98 -18.60 -6.47
C ASN A 169 -12.76 -17.69 -6.25
N PHE A 170 -12.87 -16.37 -6.47
CA PHE A 170 -11.78 -15.46 -6.13
C PHE A 170 -11.44 -15.49 -4.63
N GLY A 171 -12.43 -15.90 -3.80
CA GLY A 171 -12.24 -15.93 -2.36
C GLY A 171 -11.94 -14.53 -1.80
N SER A 172 -10.98 -14.47 -0.89
CA SER A 172 -10.47 -13.24 -0.33
C SER A 172 -9.10 -12.87 -0.91
N LEU A 173 -8.71 -11.61 -0.76
CA LEU A 173 -7.34 -11.19 -0.99
C LEU A 173 -6.40 -11.93 -0.01
N TYR A 174 -5.26 -12.40 -0.51
CA TYR A 174 -4.28 -13.18 0.26
C TYR A 174 -4.75 -14.56 0.76
N GLN A 175 -5.79 -15.12 0.19
CA GLN A 175 -6.18 -16.50 0.50
C GLN A 175 -5.11 -17.53 0.11
N GLY A 176 -4.27 -17.23 -0.89
CA GLY A 176 -3.10 -18.03 -1.28
C GLY A 176 -1.78 -17.32 -0.98
N LEU A 177 -0.76 -18.09 -0.62
CA LEU A 177 0.61 -17.57 -0.49
C LEU A 177 1.16 -17.15 -1.87
N SER A 178 2.17 -16.26 -1.86
CA SER A 178 2.96 -15.96 -3.06
C SER A 178 3.46 -17.26 -3.70
N GLY A 179 3.35 -17.35 -5.04
CA GLY A 179 3.73 -18.56 -5.78
C GLY A 179 2.69 -19.68 -5.79
N SER A 180 1.55 -19.56 -5.07
CA SER A 180 0.48 -20.59 -5.11
C SER A 180 -0.34 -20.52 -6.39
N ASP A 181 -0.98 -21.66 -6.74
CA ASP A 181 -1.90 -21.74 -7.88
C ASP A 181 -3.06 -20.75 -7.77
N HIS A 182 -3.61 -20.58 -6.57
CA HIS A 182 -4.72 -19.65 -6.35
C HIS A 182 -4.27 -18.19 -6.57
N ARG A 183 -3.09 -17.84 -6.11
CA ARG A 183 -2.52 -16.51 -6.33
C ARG A 183 -2.26 -16.27 -7.82
N LEU A 184 -1.67 -17.23 -8.52
CA LEU A 184 -1.47 -17.13 -9.97
C LEU A 184 -2.79 -17.00 -10.72
N TYR A 185 -3.84 -17.74 -10.31
CA TYR A 185 -5.17 -17.61 -10.89
C TYR A 185 -5.73 -16.18 -10.76
N GLN A 186 -5.64 -15.57 -9.56
CA GLN A 186 -6.09 -14.20 -9.34
C GLN A 186 -5.32 -13.20 -10.22
N GLU A 187 -4.00 -13.35 -10.34
CA GLU A 187 -3.13 -12.48 -11.15
C GLU A 187 -3.40 -12.63 -12.66
N VAL A 188 -3.57 -13.86 -13.15
CA VAL A 188 -3.92 -14.15 -14.54
C VAL A 188 -5.31 -13.60 -14.87
N ALA A 189 -6.28 -13.79 -13.96
CA ALA A 189 -7.62 -13.25 -14.11
C ALA A 189 -7.58 -11.71 -14.18
N LEU A 190 -6.86 -11.05 -13.28
CA LEU A 190 -6.69 -9.61 -13.33
C LEU A 190 -6.03 -9.14 -14.63
N GLY A 191 -4.93 -9.76 -15.03
CA GLY A 191 -4.18 -9.32 -16.20
C GLY A 191 -4.92 -9.55 -17.50
N PHE A 192 -5.24 -10.80 -17.83
CA PHE A 192 -5.92 -11.12 -19.10
C PHE A 192 -7.40 -10.74 -19.07
N GLY A 193 -8.11 -11.03 -17.98
CA GLY A 193 -9.52 -10.67 -17.83
C GLY A 193 -9.73 -9.17 -17.76
N GLY A 194 -8.95 -8.46 -16.93
CA GLY A 194 -9.01 -7.00 -16.81
C GLY A 194 -8.64 -6.28 -18.11
N TYR A 195 -7.67 -6.78 -18.87
CA TYR A 195 -7.35 -6.23 -20.19
C TYR A 195 -8.49 -6.46 -21.20
N GLN A 196 -9.14 -7.63 -21.17
CA GLN A 196 -10.34 -7.88 -22.00
C GLN A 196 -11.50 -6.95 -21.57
N ALA A 197 -11.66 -6.69 -20.27
CA ALA A 197 -12.69 -5.80 -19.76
C ALA A 197 -12.53 -4.36 -20.29
N LEU A 198 -11.30 -3.85 -20.41
CA LEU A 198 -11.05 -2.54 -21.05
C LEU A 198 -11.57 -2.51 -22.49
N LYS A 199 -11.36 -3.56 -23.24
CA LYS A 199 -11.85 -3.67 -24.63
C LYS A 199 -13.37 -3.75 -24.70
N LEU A 200 -13.97 -4.50 -23.76
CA LEU A 200 -15.41 -4.64 -23.66
C LEU A 200 -16.11 -3.28 -23.53
N VAL A 201 -15.51 -2.37 -22.76
CA VAL A 201 -16.00 -0.99 -22.58
C VAL A 201 -15.37 0.01 -23.55
N SER A 202 -14.75 -0.46 -24.64
CA SER A 202 -14.17 0.34 -25.73
C SER A 202 -13.05 1.32 -25.30
N LEU A 203 -12.30 0.98 -24.24
CA LEU A 203 -11.18 1.78 -23.79
C LEU A 203 -9.85 1.31 -24.42
N ARG A 204 -9.03 2.28 -24.80
CA ARG A 204 -7.67 2.08 -25.30
C ARG A 204 -6.69 2.80 -24.37
N PRO A 205 -5.97 2.09 -23.48
CA PRO A 205 -5.05 2.72 -22.55
C PRO A 205 -4.03 3.62 -23.24
N ALA A 206 -3.91 4.89 -22.83
CA ALA A 206 -2.80 5.74 -23.22
C ALA A 206 -1.51 5.21 -22.56
N ILE A 207 -1.62 4.76 -21.32
CA ILE A 207 -0.58 4.07 -20.59
C ILE A 207 -1.22 3.01 -19.68
N ILE A 208 -0.50 1.95 -19.37
CA ILE A 208 -0.84 0.98 -18.32
C ILE A 208 0.19 1.12 -17.22
N GLN A 209 -0.23 1.51 -16.03
CA GLN A 209 0.58 1.41 -14.83
C GLN A 209 0.34 0.05 -14.17
N LEU A 210 1.40 -0.70 -13.99
CA LEU A 210 1.44 -1.94 -13.23
C LEU A 210 1.78 -1.60 -11.77
N ASN A 211 0.76 -1.64 -10.92
CA ASN A 211 0.94 -1.38 -9.48
C ASN A 211 1.29 -2.68 -8.78
N GLU A 212 2.58 -2.95 -8.66
CA GLU A 212 3.20 -4.19 -8.21
C GLU A 212 3.21 -5.29 -9.28
N VAL A 213 4.09 -6.26 -9.08
CA VAL A 213 4.34 -7.38 -10.01
C VAL A 213 3.10 -8.24 -10.30
N ALA A 214 2.20 -8.36 -9.34
CA ALA A 214 0.93 -9.11 -9.49
C ALA A 214 0.07 -8.66 -10.68
N THR A 215 0.36 -7.49 -11.25
CA THR A 215 -0.36 -6.93 -12.41
C THR A 215 0.37 -7.14 -13.75
N PHE A 216 1.49 -7.86 -13.74
CA PHE A 216 2.33 -8.16 -14.89
C PHE A 216 1.56 -8.65 -16.13
N PHE A 217 0.59 -9.55 -15.90
CA PHE A 217 -0.17 -10.16 -16.99
C PHE A 217 -1.02 -9.18 -17.79
N ALA A 218 -1.26 -7.95 -17.31
CA ALA A 218 -1.93 -6.91 -18.10
C ALA A 218 -1.06 -6.42 -19.28
N ALA A 219 0.23 -6.20 -19.05
CA ALA A 219 1.17 -5.85 -20.10
C ALA A 219 1.42 -7.02 -21.05
N LEU A 220 1.49 -8.25 -20.52
CA LEU A 220 1.61 -9.46 -21.33
C LEU A 220 0.39 -9.66 -22.24
N ALA A 221 -0.83 -9.45 -21.73
CA ALA A 221 -2.06 -9.53 -22.52
C ALA A 221 -2.07 -8.51 -23.66
N ARG A 222 -1.58 -7.28 -23.41
CA ARG A 222 -1.41 -6.25 -24.44
C ARG A 222 -0.41 -6.69 -25.51
N LEU A 223 0.75 -7.22 -25.11
CA LEU A 223 1.77 -7.73 -26.02
C LEU A 223 1.22 -8.85 -26.92
N ASP A 224 0.55 -9.84 -26.31
CA ASP A 224 -0.06 -10.96 -27.03
C ASP A 224 -1.11 -10.49 -28.04
N GLU A 225 -1.94 -9.53 -27.66
CA GLU A 225 -2.95 -8.97 -28.57
C GLU A 225 -2.36 -8.27 -29.76
N LEU A 226 -1.34 -7.42 -29.58
CA LEU A 226 -0.68 -6.72 -30.67
C LEU A 226 -0.06 -7.70 -31.66
N CYS A 227 0.67 -8.71 -31.16
CA CYS A 227 1.24 -9.77 -32.00
C CYS A 227 0.16 -10.59 -32.71
N LYS A 228 -0.93 -10.92 -32.04
CA LYS A 228 -2.07 -11.63 -32.64
C LYS A 228 -2.72 -10.83 -33.77
N ASN A 229 -2.77 -9.53 -33.66
CA ASN A 229 -3.34 -8.62 -34.65
C ASN A 229 -2.36 -8.30 -35.81
N GLY A 230 -1.19 -8.96 -35.84
CA GLY A 230 -0.26 -8.93 -36.95
C GLY A 230 0.93 -7.99 -36.78
N MET A 231 1.06 -7.35 -35.61
CA MET A 231 2.27 -6.58 -35.30
C MET A 231 3.47 -7.51 -35.11
N ASP A 232 4.63 -7.14 -35.62
CA ASP A 232 5.87 -7.87 -35.33
C ASP A 232 6.16 -7.91 -33.82
N PHE A 233 6.79 -8.98 -33.36
CA PHE A 233 7.04 -9.16 -31.93
C PHE A 233 7.89 -8.04 -31.34
N TYR A 234 8.95 -7.63 -32.05
CA TYR A 234 9.84 -6.58 -31.55
C TYR A 234 9.15 -5.21 -31.53
N GLU A 235 8.38 -4.90 -32.58
CA GLU A 235 7.58 -3.69 -32.65
C GLU A 235 6.54 -3.66 -31.49
N ALA A 236 5.83 -4.76 -31.27
CA ALA A 236 4.87 -4.90 -30.19
C ALA A 236 5.53 -4.76 -28.82
N MET A 237 6.73 -5.35 -28.65
CA MET A 237 7.51 -5.24 -27.42
C MET A 237 7.89 -3.78 -27.13
N VAL A 238 8.40 -3.07 -28.12
CA VAL A 238 8.77 -1.66 -27.98
C VAL A 238 7.55 -0.81 -27.67
N TYR A 239 6.43 -1.04 -28.37
CA TYR A 239 5.18 -0.34 -28.09
C TYR A 239 4.72 -0.56 -26.64
N VAL A 240 4.66 -1.83 -26.18
CA VAL A 240 4.24 -2.16 -24.82
C VAL A 240 5.16 -1.50 -23.79
N ARG A 241 6.48 -1.58 -23.99
CA ARG A 241 7.46 -0.96 -23.07
C ARG A 241 7.29 0.53 -22.91
N LYS A 242 7.10 1.27 -24.01
CA LYS A 242 6.90 2.72 -24.00
C LYS A 242 5.59 3.14 -23.31
N HIS A 243 4.57 2.27 -23.37
CA HIS A 243 3.24 2.54 -22.84
C HIS A 243 2.93 1.76 -21.57
N THR A 244 3.98 1.35 -20.85
CA THR A 244 3.87 0.67 -19.55
C THR A 244 4.77 1.36 -18.53
N LEU A 245 4.18 1.71 -17.37
CA LEU A 245 4.89 2.13 -16.17
C LEU A 245 4.83 0.99 -15.16
N TYR A 246 5.96 0.54 -14.66
CA TYR A 246 6.03 -0.45 -13.58
C TYR A 246 6.39 0.22 -12.25
N THR A 247 5.49 0.17 -11.28
CA THR A 247 5.68 0.66 -9.92
C THR A 247 5.92 -0.53 -9.00
N ASN A 248 7.13 -0.64 -8.47
CA ASN A 248 7.50 -1.68 -7.51
C ASN A 248 7.30 -1.16 -6.08
N HIS A 249 6.66 -1.98 -5.23
CA HIS A 249 6.38 -1.67 -3.82
C HIS A 249 7.08 -2.61 -2.85
N THR A 250 7.84 -3.58 -3.34
CA THR A 250 8.38 -4.67 -2.54
C THR A 250 9.90 -4.65 -2.55
N LEU A 251 10.53 -4.69 -1.36
CA LEU A 251 11.96 -4.91 -1.16
C LEU A 251 12.27 -6.31 -0.62
N VAL A 252 11.25 -7.01 -0.11
CA VAL A 252 11.41 -8.28 0.58
C VAL A 252 11.37 -9.41 -0.44
N GLN A 253 12.48 -10.11 -0.61
CA GLN A 253 12.62 -11.23 -1.56
C GLN A 253 11.56 -12.33 -1.33
N ALA A 254 11.16 -12.59 -0.08
CA ALA A 254 10.11 -13.57 0.24
C ALA A 254 8.71 -13.22 -0.29
N ALA A 255 8.49 -11.97 -0.72
CA ALA A 255 7.24 -11.53 -1.35
C ALA A 255 7.32 -11.55 -2.88
N GLU A 256 8.46 -11.91 -3.48
CA GLU A 256 8.57 -12.09 -4.93
C GLU A 256 7.75 -13.31 -5.38
N ALA A 257 6.95 -13.11 -6.42
CA ALA A 257 6.18 -14.19 -7.03
C ALA A 257 7.09 -15.00 -7.96
N GLU A 258 7.38 -16.23 -7.56
CA GLU A 258 8.07 -17.23 -8.39
C GLU A 258 7.06 -18.32 -8.76
N PHE A 259 7.04 -18.71 -10.04
CA PHE A 259 6.13 -19.73 -10.56
C PHE A 259 6.87 -20.73 -11.43
N SER A 260 6.43 -21.99 -11.36
CA SER A 260 6.98 -23.06 -12.17
C SER A 260 6.46 -23.04 -13.62
N HIS A 261 7.19 -23.69 -14.52
CA HIS A 261 6.75 -23.89 -15.89
C HIS A 261 5.43 -24.67 -15.96
N GLU A 262 5.22 -25.65 -15.08
CA GLU A 262 3.95 -26.40 -14.98
C GLU A 262 2.77 -25.47 -14.66
N GLN A 263 2.94 -24.53 -13.73
CA GLN A 263 1.91 -23.54 -13.41
C GLN A 263 1.61 -22.65 -14.62
N PHE A 264 2.63 -22.25 -15.39
CA PHE A 264 2.43 -21.46 -16.60
C PHE A 264 1.68 -22.24 -17.68
N GLU A 265 1.96 -23.54 -17.87
CA GLU A 265 1.20 -24.41 -18.80
C GLU A 265 -0.28 -24.51 -18.41
N ARG A 266 -0.59 -24.50 -17.11
CA ARG A 266 -1.96 -24.63 -16.61
C ARG A 266 -2.74 -23.32 -16.61
N PHE A 267 -2.13 -22.20 -16.30
CA PHE A 267 -2.82 -20.94 -16.04
C PHE A 267 -2.52 -19.85 -17.08
N VAL A 268 -1.31 -19.71 -17.57
CA VAL A 268 -0.86 -18.59 -18.39
C VAL A 268 -0.96 -18.91 -19.89
N TYR A 269 -0.29 -19.95 -20.34
CA TYR A 269 -0.21 -20.29 -21.79
C TYR A 269 -1.55 -20.57 -22.46
N PRO A 270 -2.61 -21.07 -21.80
CA PRO A 270 -3.92 -21.17 -22.42
C PRO A 270 -4.51 -19.82 -22.86
N ASN A 271 -4.02 -18.71 -22.32
CA ASN A 271 -4.47 -17.35 -22.61
C ASN A 271 -3.54 -16.62 -23.60
N VAL A 272 -2.31 -17.09 -23.81
CA VAL A 272 -1.34 -16.54 -24.76
C VAL A 272 -1.53 -17.19 -26.14
N ARG A 273 -1.86 -16.41 -27.15
CA ARG A 273 -2.19 -16.88 -28.52
C ARG A 273 -1.01 -16.77 -29.48
N SER A 274 -0.11 -15.80 -29.26
CA SER A 274 1.08 -15.59 -30.07
C SER A 274 2.17 -16.60 -29.73
N LYS A 275 2.65 -17.32 -30.75
CA LYS A 275 3.78 -18.24 -30.60
C LYS A 275 5.10 -17.49 -30.27
N ALA A 276 5.25 -16.24 -30.73
CA ALA A 276 6.42 -15.43 -30.44
C ALA A 276 6.45 -15.04 -28.97
N VAL A 277 5.29 -14.62 -28.41
CA VAL A 277 5.17 -14.28 -26.98
C VAL A 277 5.43 -15.52 -26.11
N ARG A 278 4.90 -16.69 -26.46
CA ARG A 278 5.20 -17.93 -25.73
C ARG A 278 6.69 -18.24 -25.70
N ARG A 279 7.35 -18.23 -26.87
CA ARG A 279 8.80 -18.49 -26.97
C ARG A 279 9.62 -17.48 -26.14
N TRP A 280 9.20 -16.23 -26.15
CA TRP A 280 9.86 -15.21 -25.33
C TRP A 280 9.70 -15.51 -23.83
N LEU A 281 8.49 -15.90 -23.38
CA LEU A 281 8.24 -16.30 -21.98
C LEU A 281 9.06 -17.54 -21.59
N ASP A 282 9.12 -18.57 -22.46
CA ASP A 282 9.91 -19.78 -22.21
C ASP A 282 11.40 -19.43 -21.99
N GLY A 283 11.91 -18.42 -22.67
CA GLY A 283 13.26 -17.92 -22.47
C GLY A 283 13.51 -17.15 -21.17
N GLN A 284 12.46 -16.84 -20.38
CA GLN A 284 12.59 -16.15 -19.11
C GLN A 284 12.69 -17.11 -17.90
N PHE A 285 12.49 -18.40 -18.13
CA PHE A 285 12.63 -19.40 -17.06
C PHE A 285 14.10 -19.68 -16.76
N THR A 286 14.42 -19.76 -15.47
CA THR A 286 15.71 -20.20 -14.94
C THR A 286 15.44 -21.37 -13.99
N ASP A 287 16.10 -22.51 -14.19
CA ASP A 287 15.92 -23.72 -13.36
C ASP A 287 14.43 -24.14 -13.22
N SER A 288 13.65 -24.00 -14.30
CA SER A 288 12.20 -24.29 -14.37
C SER A 288 11.28 -23.32 -13.58
N GLU A 289 11.80 -22.22 -13.09
CA GLU A 289 11.04 -21.17 -12.40
C GLU A 289 11.18 -19.82 -13.11
N ILE A 290 10.16 -18.98 -12.98
CA ILE A 290 10.14 -17.62 -13.50
C ILE A 290 9.87 -16.62 -12.38
N ARG A 291 10.70 -15.58 -12.31
CA ARG A 291 10.51 -14.42 -11.42
C ARG A 291 9.77 -13.32 -12.14
N LEU A 292 8.50 -13.12 -11.80
CA LEU A 292 7.69 -12.13 -12.50
C LEU A 292 8.20 -10.70 -12.34
N SER A 293 8.79 -10.35 -11.19
CA SER A 293 9.35 -9.01 -10.95
C SER A 293 10.48 -8.66 -11.95
N SER A 294 11.36 -9.60 -12.22
CA SER A 294 12.43 -9.42 -13.23
C SER A 294 11.83 -9.25 -14.63
N VAL A 295 10.87 -10.13 -14.99
CA VAL A 295 10.24 -10.10 -16.31
C VAL A 295 9.38 -8.83 -16.51
N ALA A 296 8.72 -8.33 -15.45
CA ALA A 296 7.98 -7.07 -15.50
C ALA A 296 8.86 -5.88 -15.88
N THR A 297 10.13 -5.88 -15.46
CA THR A 297 11.08 -4.83 -15.86
C THR A 297 11.37 -4.82 -17.35
N LEU A 298 11.21 -5.96 -18.03
CA LEU A 298 11.41 -6.09 -19.48
C LEU A 298 10.21 -5.56 -20.28
N LEU A 299 9.00 -5.53 -19.70
CA LEU A 299 7.78 -5.02 -20.34
C LEU A 299 7.51 -3.54 -20.04
N ALA A 300 8.35 -2.88 -19.26
CA ALA A 300 8.19 -1.47 -18.92
C ALA A 300 9.49 -0.69 -19.18
N GLU A 301 9.41 0.37 -19.96
CA GLU A 301 10.50 1.34 -20.08
C GLU A 301 10.57 2.22 -18.84
N LEU A 302 9.41 2.69 -18.37
CA LEU A 302 9.28 3.52 -17.20
C LEU A 302 9.13 2.63 -15.94
N LYS A 303 10.00 2.84 -14.97
CA LYS A 303 10.03 2.08 -13.73
C LYS A 303 10.25 3.00 -12.54
N ASN A 304 9.49 2.82 -11.47
CA ASN A 304 9.71 3.55 -10.23
C ASN A 304 9.67 2.67 -8.98
N GLY A 305 10.50 3.03 -8.01
CA GLY A 305 10.38 2.65 -6.62
C GLY A 305 9.63 3.73 -5.84
N VAL A 306 9.08 3.37 -4.70
CA VAL A 306 8.14 4.21 -3.93
C VAL A 306 8.78 5.03 -2.82
N SER A 307 10.10 5.11 -2.81
CA SER A 307 10.94 6.05 -2.04
C SER A 307 12.32 6.14 -2.70
N LYS A 308 13.13 7.14 -2.32
CA LYS A 308 14.50 7.26 -2.83
C LYS A 308 15.35 6.05 -2.42
N LEU A 309 15.23 5.64 -1.16
CA LEU A 309 15.95 4.48 -0.64
C LEU A 309 15.53 3.20 -1.36
N HIS A 310 14.22 3.02 -1.59
CA HIS A 310 13.69 1.88 -2.33
C HIS A 310 14.21 1.84 -3.77
N ALA A 311 14.10 2.95 -4.51
CA ALA A 311 14.61 3.04 -5.88
C ALA A 311 16.12 2.75 -5.96
N ALA A 312 16.89 3.19 -4.94
CA ALA A 312 18.31 2.91 -4.85
C ALA A 312 18.64 1.45 -4.50
N LYS A 313 17.77 0.76 -3.76
CA LYS A 313 17.97 -0.65 -3.36
C LYS A 313 17.41 -1.67 -4.35
N ALA A 314 16.47 -1.30 -5.22
CA ALA A 314 15.92 -2.19 -6.23
C ALA A 314 17.05 -2.82 -7.06
N ASN A 315 17.20 -4.13 -6.97
CA ASN A 315 18.34 -4.88 -7.54
C ASN A 315 17.87 -5.87 -8.60
N TYR A 316 17.32 -5.34 -9.69
CA TYR A 316 16.97 -6.12 -10.88
C TYR A 316 18.07 -5.94 -11.92
N GLN A 317 18.32 -6.98 -12.71
CA GLN A 317 19.26 -6.96 -13.83
C GLN A 317 18.50 -7.08 -15.14
N ASP A 318 19.00 -6.38 -16.17
CA ASP A 318 18.53 -6.56 -17.53
C ASP A 318 19.17 -7.79 -18.21
N ALA A 319 18.84 -8.02 -19.49
CA ALA A 319 19.38 -9.14 -20.26
C ALA A 319 20.91 -9.13 -20.42
N ASN A 320 21.56 -7.99 -20.21
CA ASN A 320 23.01 -7.83 -20.26
C ASN A 320 23.68 -7.98 -18.87
N GLY A 321 22.88 -8.24 -17.83
CA GLY A 321 23.35 -8.29 -16.45
C GLY A 321 23.58 -6.90 -15.84
N GLU A 322 23.20 -5.83 -16.53
CA GLU A 322 23.28 -4.48 -15.98
C GLU A 322 22.10 -4.19 -15.03
N ARG A 323 22.40 -3.42 -13.99
CA ARG A 323 21.38 -3.05 -13.02
C ARG A 323 20.29 -2.17 -13.64
N VAL A 324 19.04 -2.60 -13.53
CA VAL A 324 17.87 -1.82 -13.94
C VAL A 324 17.71 -0.61 -13.02
N LYS A 325 17.60 0.59 -13.59
CA LYS A 325 17.40 1.83 -12.84
C LYS A 325 15.93 2.10 -12.62
N PHE A 326 15.58 2.40 -11.37
CA PHE A 326 14.25 2.85 -10.95
C PHE A 326 14.31 4.35 -10.62
N LYS A 327 13.33 5.12 -11.07
CA LYS A 327 13.12 6.49 -10.57
C LYS A 327 12.43 6.41 -9.20
N ALA A 328 12.69 7.38 -8.33
CA ALA A 328 11.94 7.49 -7.08
C ALA A 328 10.67 8.32 -7.30
N VAL A 329 9.52 7.74 -6.95
CA VAL A 329 8.26 8.47 -6.78
C VAL A 329 7.73 8.06 -5.42
N THR A 330 8.04 8.84 -4.40
CA THR A 330 7.61 8.54 -3.02
C THR A 330 6.09 8.47 -2.95
N ASN A 331 5.56 7.50 -2.24
CA ASN A 331 4.12 7.38 -2.03
C ASN A 331 3.56 8.69 -1.46
N GLY A 332 2.26 8.86 -1.59
CA GLY A 332 1.54 9.98 -1.00
C GLY A 332 0.09 9.62 -0.76
N ILE A 333 -0.55 10.32 0.14
CA ILE A 333 -1.93 10.10 0.57
C ILE A 333 -2.90 11.11 -0.03
N ASP A 334 -4.18 10.76 -0.11
CA ASP A 334 -5.23 11.74 -0.35
C ASP A 334 -5.49 12.57 0.92
N VAL A 335 -4.90 13.76 0.99
CA VAL A 335 -5.02 14.65 2.17
C VAL A 335 -6.48 14.99 2.48
N PHE A 336 -7.39 15.02 1.49
CA PHE A 336 -8.82 15.27 1.71
C PHE A 336 -9.55 14.09 2.35
N LYS A 337 -9.00 12.89 2.24
CA LYS A 337 -9.54 11.69 2.88
C LYS A 337 -8.98 11.51 4.29
N TRP A 338 -7.69 11.79 4.47
CA TRP A 338 -6.96 11.37 5.65
C TRP A 338 -6.72 12.45 6.69
N VAL A 339 -6.82 13.73 6.32
CA VAL A 339 -6.64 14.83 7.26
C VAL A 339 -7.97 15.18 7.94
N ALA A 340 -7.94 15.35 9.25
CA ALA A 340 -9.11 15.75 10.04
C ALA A 340 -9.72 17.05 9.49
N PRO A 341 -11.05 17.17 9.39
CA PRO A 341 -11.71 18.28 8.69
C PRO A 341 -11.28 19.67 9.18
N GLN A 342 -11.06 19.85 10.48
CA GLN A 342 -10.61 21.12 11.05
C GLN A 342 -9.17 21.45 10.67
N ILE A 343 -8.27 20.45 10.63
CA ILE A 343 -6.87 20.62 10.19
C ILE A 343 -6.85 20.92 8.69
N LEU A 344 -7.60 20.19 7.89
CA LEU A 344 -7.73 20.42 6.45
C LEU A 344 -8.24 21.84 6.16
N THR A 345 -9.27 22.28 6.90
CA THR A 345 -9.80 23.64 6.80
C THR A 345 -8.73 24.68 7.15
N PHE A 346 -7.93 24.44 8.19
CA PHE A 346 -6.80 25.31 8.55
C PHE A 346 -5.78 25.36 7.42
N TYR A 347 -5.34 24.22 6.90
CA TYR A 347 -4.36 24.17 5.80
C TYR A 347 -4.83 24.94 4.56
N GLN A 348 -6.11 24.83 4.20
CA GLN A 348 -6.68 25.55 3.07
C GLN A 348 -6.81 27.07 3.33
N LYS A 349 -7.30 27.46 4.52
CA LYS A 349 -7.47 28.88 4.88
C LYS A 349 -6.16 29.63 4.97
N CYS A 350 -5.11 28.98 5.49
CA CYS A 350 -3.78 29.57 5.55
C CYS A 350 -3.02 29.48 4.23
N GLY A 351 -3.56 28.78 3.20
CA GLY A 351 -2.90 28.62 1.92
C GLY A 351 -1.72 27.66 1.95
N ILE A 352 -1.70 26.71 2.90
CA ILE A 352 -0.67 25.66 2.99
C ILE A 352 -0.85 24.66 1.85
N ILE A 353 -2.10 24.27 1.57
CA ILE A 353 -2.45 23.37 0.45
C ILE A 353 -3.49 24.02 -0.46
N ASP A 354 -3.46 23.66 -1.74
CA ASP A 354 -4.42 24.09 -2.75
C ASP A 354 -5.67 23.20 -2.83
N SER A 355 -6.58 23.51 -3.75
CA SER A 355 -7.84 22.76 -3.95
C SER A 355 -7.67 21.33 -4.44
N ILE A 356 -6.51 20.93 -4.91
CA ILE A 356 -6.22 19.57 -5.33
C ILE A 356 -5.33 18.80 -4.33
N GLY A 357 -4.86 19.49 -3.27
CA GLY A 357 -4.04 18.91 -2.22
C GLY A 357 -2.53 19.02 -2.47
N CYS A 358 -2.08 19.84 -3.42
CA CYS A 358 -0.69 20.19 -3.54
C CYS A 358 -0.30 21.26 -2.52
N VAL A 359 0.92 21.16 -2.03
CA VAL A 359 1.51 22.19 -1.16
C VAL A 359 1.79 23.44 -1.98
N SER A 360 1.42 24.60 -1.46
CA SER A 360 1.62 25.88 -2.11
C SER A 360 3.08 26.36 -2.04
N ALA A 361 3.47 27.28 -2.90
CA ALA A 361 4.85 27.81 -2.90
C ALA A 361 5.24 28.50 -1.57
N ASN A 362 4.26 29.13 -0.90
CA ASN A 362 4.46 29.90 0.33
C ASN A 362 4.08 29.12 1.61
N TYR A 363 3.99 27.80 1.54
CA TYR A 363 3.50 26.98 2.67
C TYR A 363 4.35 27.15 3.94
N ARG A 364 5.66 27.40 3.82
CA ARG A 364 6.56 27.61 4.97
C ARG A 364 6.17 28.84 5.79
N GLU A 365 5.93 29.96 5.12
CA GLU A 365 5.44 31.19 5.75
C GLU A 365 4.03 30.97 6.34
N ALA A 366 3.20 30.22 5.64
CA ALA A 366 1.85 29.89 6.11
C ALA A 366 1.86 28.99 7.36
N LEU A 367 2.87 28.13 7.54
CA LEU A 367 3.05 27.30 8.73
C LEU A 367 3.35 28.13 9.98
N GLU A 368 3.86 29.36 9.88
CA GLU A 368 4.05 30.28 11.03
C GLU A 368 2.74 30.58 11.76
N ASN A 369 1.58 30.37 11.13
CA ASN A 369 0.28 30.49 11.77
C ASN A 369 -0.09 29.28 12.67
N LEU A 370 0.72 28.23 12.67
CA LEU A 370 0.47 27.01 13.43
C LEU A 370 1.14 27.11 14.80
N THR A 371 0.57 27.94 15.69
CA THR A 371 1.03 28.10 17.07
C THR A 371 0.70 26.85 17.92
N ALA A 372 1.38 26.70 19.07
CA ALA A 372 1.12 25.61 20.01
C ALA A 372 -0.35 25.56 20.47
N GLU A 373 -0.96 26.73 20.75
CA GLU A 373 -2.39 26.82 21.06
C GLU A 373 -3.26 26.28 19.92
N LYS A 374 -2.93 26.67 18.66
CA LYS A 374 -3.65 26.20 17.49
C LYS A 374 -3.47 24.69 17.26
N ILE A 375 -2.28 24.15 17.49
CA ILE A 375 -2.03 22.71 17.40
C ILE A 375 -2.95 21.96 18.39
N ARG A 376 -3.01 22.40 19.66
CA ARG A 376 -3.88 21.77 20.67
C ARG A 376 -5.36 21.88 20.33
N GLU A 377 -5.82 23.06 19.90
CA GLU A 377 -7.19 23.28 19.44
C GLU A 377 -7.58 22.29 18.32
N LEU A 378 -6.72 22.17 17.30
CA LEU A 378 -6.95 21.27 16.17
C LEU A 378 -6.92 19.80 16.60
N LYS A 379 -6.04 19.42 17.52
CA LYS A 379 -5.97 18.06 18.07
C LYS A 379 -7.16 17.71 18.96
N HIS A 380 -7.77 18.67 19.67
CA HIS A 380 -9.02 18.44 20.42
C HIS A 380 -10.13 17.95 19.49
N GLY A 381 -10.37 18.62 18.36
CA GLY A 381 -11.36 18.16 17.38
C GLY A 381 -11.00 16.79 16.78
N GLY A 382 -9.71 16.49 16.62
CA GLY A 382 -9.23 15.18 16.20
C GLY A 382 -9.52 14.09 17.24
N ARG A 383 -9.39 14.42 18.55
CA ARG A 383 -9.71 13.53 19.65
C ARG A 383 -11.19 13.15 19.70
N GLU A 384 -12.08 14.12 19.49
CA GLU A 384 -13.52 13.86 19.41
C GLU A 384 -13.86 12.88 18.29
N ILE A 385 -13.25 13.06 17.10
CA ILE A 385 -13.42 12.12 15.97
C ILE A 385 -12.92 10.72 16.36
N MET A 386 -11.75 10.62 17.00
CA MET A 386 -11.19 9.35 17.44
C MET A 386 -12.13 8.65 18.42
N ASN A 387 -12.63 9.33 19.46
CA ASN A 387 -13.52 8.75 20.45
C ASN A 387 -14.81 8.22 19.84
N GLN A 388 -15.44 8.97 18.93
CA GLN A 388 -16.63 8.51 18.19
C GLN A 388 -16.37 7.24 17.37
N ILE A 389 -15.17 7.10 16.83
CA ILE A 389 -14.79 5.91 16.07
C ILE A 389 -14.53 4.74 17.00
N LEU A 390 -13.84 4.97 18.12
CA LEU A 390 -13.48 3.95 19.09
C LEU A 390 -14.70 3.28 19.77
N GLU A 391 -15.88 3.88 19.75
CA GLU A 391 -17.13 3.25 20.20
C GLU A 391 -17.39 1.87 19.56
N ASN A 392 -16.82 1.62 18.38
CA ASN A 392 -17.01 0.37 17.63
C ASN A 392 -15.82 -0.59 17.71
N TYR A 393 -14.78 -0.25 18.47
CA TYR A 393 -13.53 -1.01 18.54
C TYR A 393 -13.12 -1.26 19.99
N PRO A 394 -13.68 -2.31 20.61
CA PRO A 394 -13.27 -2.66 21.98
C PRO A 394 -11.81 -3.10 22.03
N ASP A 395 -11.16 -2.84 23.15
CA ASP A 395 -9.81 -3.31 23.42
C ASP A 395 -9.78 -4.82 23.74
N GLN A 396 -8.58 -5.35 24.04
CA GLN A 396 -8.35 -6.76 24.37
C GLN A 396 -9.19 -7.27 25.56
N ASN A 397 -9.73 -6.38 26.39
CA ASN A 397 -10.57 -6.68 27.54
C ASN A 397 -12.07 -6.44 27.27
N GLY A 398 -12.43 -6.11 26.03
CA GLY A 398 -13.80 -5.75 25.65
C GLY A 398 -14.22 -4.35 26.08
N LYS A 399 -13.29 -3.51 26.55
CA LYS A 399 -13.57 -2.15 26.99
C LYS A 399 -13.63 -1.20 25.79
N ILE A 400 -14.68 -0.37 25.73
CA ILE A 400 -14.75 0.77 24.83
C ILE A 400 -13.87 1.88 25.41
N LEU A 401 -12.97 2.39 24.58
CA LEU A 401 -12.03 3.44 24.98
C LEU A 401 -12.60 4.82 24.71
N GLU A 402 -12.39 5.71 25.68
CA GLU A 402 -12.65 7.13 25.57
C GLU A 402 -11.48 7.88 26.24
N PHE A 403 -10.92 8.84 25.55
CA PHE A 403 -9.78 9.62 26.02
C PHE A 403 -10.16 11.08 26.20
N ASN A 404 -9.74 11.69 27.33
CA ASN A 404 -9.87 13.12 27.53
C ASN A 404 -8.98 13.90 26.55
N THR A 405 -9.25 15.18 26.43
CA THR A 405 -8.46 16.08 25.58
C THR A 405 -6.99 16.18 26.00
N ASP A 406 -6.72 16.07 27.29
CA ASP A 406 -5.40 16.19 27.89
C ASP A 406 -4.63 14.87 27.99
N ASP A 407 -5.30 13.74 27.75
CA ASP A 407 -4.64 12.43 27.75
C ASP A 407 -3.63 12.36 26.61
N PHE A 408 -2.40 11.92 26.91
CA PHE A 408 -1.41 11.69 25.90
C PHE A 408 -1.50 10.26 25.36
N VAL A 409 -1.63 10.11 24.05
CA VAL A 409 -1.82 8.80 23.41
C VAL A 409 -0.77 8.59 22.33
N PHE A 410 0.04 7.54 22.53
CA PHE A 410 0.88 6.95 21.48
C PHE A 410 0.08 5.97 20.66
N ASP A 411 0.41 5.80 19.38
CA ASP A 411 -0.14 4.72 18.59
C ASP A 411 0.90 3.99 17.73
N PHE A 412 0.70 2.67 17.63
CA PHE A 412 1.30 1.82 16.61
C PHE A 412 0.15 1.17 15.83
N LYS A 413 -0.09 1.62 14.59
CA LYS A 413 -1.19 1.15 13.74
C LYS A 413 -0.69 0.65 12.39
N ARG A 414 -0.24 -0.62 12.36
CA ARG A 414 0.40 -1.22 11.19
C ARG A 414 0.08 -2.70 11.14
N ARG A 415 0.12 -3.30 9.95
CA ARG A 415 0.11 -4.76 9.85
C ARG A 415 1.16 -5.36 10.77
N PHE A 416 0.78 -6.40 11.49
CA PHE A 416 1.72 -7.18 12.28
C PHE A 416 2.53 -8.07 11.34
N VAL A 417 3.77 -7.71 11.11
CA VAL A 417 4.77 -8.47 10.36
C VAL A 417 6.13 -8.19 10.99
N ASP A 418 7.04 -9.17 10.94
CA ASP A 418 8.31 -9.14 11.66
C ASP A 418 9.09 -7.84 11.49
N TYR A 419 9.27 -7.38 10.27
CA TYR A 419 10.11 -6.20 10.02
C TYR A 419 9.51 -4.88 10.53
N LYS A 420 8.22 -4.83 10.88
CA LYS A 420 7.56 -3.63 11.46
C LYS A 420 7.68 -3.56 12.96
N ARG A 421 8.05 -4.65 13.60
CA ARG A 421 8.42 -4.78 15.01
C ARG A 421 7.38 -4.20 15.99
N PRO A 422 6.13 -4.67 15.98
CA PRO A 422 5.13 -4.24 16.96
C PRO A 422 5.56 -4.52 18.41
N GLU A 423 6.46 -5.49 18.63
CA GLU A 423 6.98 -5.89 19.91
C GLU A 423 8.12 -4.99 20.44
N LEU A 424 8.70 -4.08 19.65
CA LEU A 424 9.89 -3.33 20.03
C LEU A 424 9.70 -2.52 21.32
N ALA A 425 8.56 -1.86 21.49
CA ALA A 425 8.23 -1.10 22.70
C ALA A 425 8.02 -1.98 23.94
N PHE A 426 7.84 -3.29 23.76
CA PHE A 426 7.54 -4.26 24.81
C PHE A 426 8.74 -5.15 25.15
N GLN A 427 9.93 -4.88 24.65
CA GLN A 427 11.14 -5.62 25.00
C GLN A 427 11.50 -5.47 26.50
N ASP A 428 11.25 -4.29 27.07
CA ASP A 428 11.33 -4.04 28.50
C ASP A 428 10.06 -3.35 29.01
N PRO A 429 9.07 -4.10 29.52
CA PRO A 429 7.83 -3.54 30.02
C PRO A 429 8.02 -2.56 31.19
N ALA A 430 9.06 -2.75 32.03
CA ALA A 430 9.34 -1.83 33.13
C ALA A 430 9.86 -0.47 32.62
N ARG A 431 10.68 -0.48 31.58
CA ARG A 431 11.11 0.75 30.91
C ARG A 431 9.93 1.46 30.24
N LEU A 432 9.09 0.71 29.52
CA LEU A 432 7.87 1.27 28.91
C LEU A 432 6.99 1.93 29.98
N ARG A 433 6.70 1.23 31.08
CA ARG A 433 5.98 1.79 32.22
C ARG A 433 6.64 3.09 32.74
N GLY A 434 7.97 3.05 32.94
CA GLY A 434 8.73 4.20 33.44
C GLY A 434 8.62 5.45 32.54
N VAL A 435 8.36 5.29 31.24
CA VAL A 435 8.10 6.40 30.31
C VAL A 435 6.64 6.87 30.39
N LEU A 436 5.67 5.96 30.43
CA LEU A 436 4.25 6.30 30.34
C LEU A 436 3.67 6.81 31.67
N GLU A 437 3.98 6.15 32.79
CA GLU A 437 3.33 6.37 34.10
C GLU A 437 3.49 7.81 34.64
N PRO A 438 4.66 8.49 34.53
CA PRO A 438 4.82 9.85 35.02
C PRO A 438 3.88 10.88 34.38
N TYR A 439 3.38 10.57 33.18
CA TYR A 439 2.52 11.44 32.39
C TYR A 439 1.08 10.93 32.26
N GLY A 440 0.76 9.77 32.84
CA GLY A 440 -0.55 9.12 32.64
C GLY A 440 -0.80 8.76 31.16
N ALA A 441 0.26 8.51 30.39
CA ALA A 441 0.16 8.34 28.95
C ALA A 441 -0.35 6.94 28.57
N HIS A 442 -1.10 6.87 27.48
CA HIS A 442 -1.66 5.65 26.91
C HIS A 442 -0.90 5.20 25.65
N TYR A 443 -0.99 3.91 25.37
CA TYR A 443 -0.43 3.32 24.15
C TYR A 443 -1.49 2.47 23.46
N ILE A 444 -1.84 2.80 22.22
CA ILE A 444 -2.74 2.00 21.39
C ILE A 444 -1.92 1.19 20.38
N LEU A 445 -2.12 -0.11 20.42
CA LEU A 445 -1.52 -1.06 19.50
C LEU A 445 -2.62 -1.64 18.61
N THR A 446 -2.48 -1.55 17.29
CA THR A 446 -3.43 -2.16 16.38
C THR A 446 -2.76 -2.56 15.08
N GLY A 447 -3.24 -3.63 14.50
CA GLY A 447 -2.75 -4.15 13.23
C GLY A 447 -3.26 -5.56 13.00
N ARG A 448 -3.47 -5.88 11.74
CA ARG A 448 -3.93 -7.20 11.36
C ARG A 448 -2.76 -8.16 11.26
N ILE A 449 -2.92 -9.36 11.82
CA ILE A 449 -2.02 -10.50 11.63
C ILE A 449 -2.49 -11.28 10.40
N HIS A 450 -1.54 -11.68 9.55
CA HIS A 450 -1.86 -12.49 8.38
C HIS A 450 -2.31 -13.90 8.80
N ALA A 451 -3.32 -14.44 8.12
CA ALA A 451 -3.77 -15.81 8.38
C ALA A 451 -2.60 -16.81 8.23
N GLY A 452 -2.39 -17.63 9.26
CA GLY A 452 -1.30 -18.62 9.29
C GLY A 452 0.07 -18.09 9.73
N ASP A 453 0.19 -16.81 10.12
CA ASP A 453 1.43 -16.27 10.70
C ASP A 453 1.50 -16.55 12.22
N GLU A 454 1.84 -17.79 12.55
CA GLU A 454 1.92 -18.27 13.94
C GLU A 454 2.96 -17.48 14.76
N ASN A 455 4.05 -17.03 14.13
CA ASN A 455 5.09 -16.25 14.80
C ASN A 455 4.52 -14.91 15.30
N MET A 456 3.77 -14.21 14.47
CA MET A 456 3.16 -12.94 14.86
C MET A 456 2.05 -13.12 15.89
N VAL A 457 1.31 -14.24 15.85
CA VAL A 457 0.34 -14.60 16.90
C VAL A 457 1.06 -14.79 18.23
N GLN A 458 2.18 -15.52 18.27
CA GLN A 458 2.97 -15.71 19.49
C GLN A 458 3.52 -14.38 20.03
N LYS A 459 4.05 -13.50 19.16
CA LYS A 459 4.52 -12.16 19.55
C LYS A 459 3.40 -11.32 20.18
N LEU A 460 2.21 -11.31 19.57
CA LEU A 460 1.06 -10.62 20.15
C LEU A 460 0.70 -11.17 21.53
N GLN A 461 0.67 -12.50 21.70
CA GLN A 461 0.39 -13.14 22.99
C GLN A 461 1.44 -12.75 24.05
N GLN A 462 2.72 -12.67 23.67
CA GLN A 462 3.79 -12.22 24.57
C GLN A 462 3.60 -10.76 24.99
N ILE A 463 3.23 -9.88 24.07
CA ILE A 463 2.90 -8.47 24.35
C ILE A 463 1.73 -8.39 25.35
N LEU A 464 0.62 -9.07 25.06
CA LEU A 464 -0.57 -9.04 25.92
C LEU A 464 -0.28 -9.64 27.29
N ALA A 465 0.53 -10.71 27.37
CA ALA A 465 0.95 -11.29 28.64
C ALA A 465 1.85 -10.33 29.45
N ALA A 466 2.72 -9.57 28.82
CA ALA A 466 3.54 -8.57 29.49
C ALA A 466 2.67 -7.41 30.03
N VAL A 467 1.71 -6.96 29.25
CA VAL A 467 0.74 -5.92 29.63
C VAL A 467 -0.11 -6.37 30.83
N GLU A 468 -0.63 -7.59 30.81
CA GLU A 468 -1.50 -8.12 31.90
C GLU A 468 -0.78 -8.28 33.23
N ARG A 469 0.55 -8.46 33.24
CA ARG A 469 1.36 -8.62 34.46
C ARG A 469 1.67 -7.31 35.18
N ASP A 470 1.47 -6.17 34.54
CA ASP A 470 1.80 -4.86 35.08
C ASP A 470 0.52 -4.05 35.31
N ASP A 471 0.29 -3.60 36.56
CA ASP A 471 -0.95 -2.92 36.97
C ASP A 471 -1.18 -1.59 36.22
N TYR A 472 -0.11 -0.89 35.82
CA TYR A 472 -0.23 0.34 35.04
C TYR A 472 -0.48 0.02 33.56
N LEU A 473 0.36 -0.83 32.95
CA LEU A 473 0.26 -1.16 31.53
C LEU A 473 -1.10 -1.79 31.20
N LYS A 474 -1.65 -2.62 32.08
CA LYS A 474 -2.97 -3.25 31.93
C LYS A 474 -4.11 -2.24 31.70
N THR A 475 -3.99 -1.05 32.23
CA THR A 475 -5.01 0.01 32.14
C THR A 475 -4.69 1.08 31.10
N HIS A 476 -3.45 1.14 30.60
CA HIS A 476 -2.97 2.19 29.71
C HIS A 476 -2.45 1.69 28.36
N VAL A 477 -2.30 0.37 28.18
CA VAL A 477 -1.93 -0.24 26.89
C VAL A 477 -3.14 -0.99 26.34
N HIS A 478 -3.54 -0.64 25.14
CA HIS A 478 -4.76 -1.13 24.51
C HIS A 478 -4.46 -1.75 23.15
N TYR A 479 -4.91 -3.00 22.94
CA TYR A 479 -4.85 -3.66 21.64
C TYR A 479 -6.23 -3.70 21.00
N LEU A 480 -6.34 -3.18 19.77
CA LEU A 480 -7.56 -3.17 18.96
C LEU A 480 -7.40 -4.16 17.80
N ALA A 481 -8.18 -5.25 17.81
CA ALA A 481 -7.96 -6.38 16.93
C ALA A 481 -8.41 -6.14 15.47
N ASP A 482 -9.55 -5.47 15.26
CA ASP A 482 -10.12 -5.29 13.92
C ASP A 482 -9.64 -3.99 13.27
N TYR A 483 -8.41 -4.01 12.77
CA TYR A 483 -7.81 -2.85 12.10
C TYR A 483 -8.39 -2.64 10.71
N ASP A 484 -8.97 -1.48 10.49
CA ASP A 484 -9.50 -1.04 9.20
C ASP A 484 -9.18 0.45 8.90
N GLU A 485 -9.68 0.94 7.77
CA GLU A 485 -9.50 2.33 7.33
C GLU A 485 -10.14 3.35 8.28
N LYS A 486 -11.29 3.01 8.88
CA LYS A 486 -12.01 3.92 9.80
C LYS A 486 -11.24 4.07 11.11
N LEU A 487 -10.75 2.96 11.66
CA LEU A 487 -9.91 2.98 12.85
C LEU A 487 -8.60 3.72 12.57
N ALA A 488 -7.94 3.43 11.44
CA ALA A 488 -6.72 4.12 11.02
C ALA A 488 -6.91 5.64 10.95
N PHE A 489 -8.02 6.10 10.36
CA PHE A 489 -8.36 7.53 10.29
C PHE A 489 -8.56 8.13 11.67
N GLY A 490 -9.35 7.49 12.54
CA GLY A 490 -9.61 7.97 13.90
C GLY A 490 -8.32 8.15 14.71
N LEU A 491 -7.46 7.12 14.71
CA LEU A 491 -6.19 7.17 15.42
C LEU A 491 -5.25 8.24 14.84
N SER A 492 -5.19 8.38 13.50
CA SER A 492 -4.40 9.46 12.88
C SER A 492 -4.89 10.83 13.31
N CYS A 493 -6.20 11.05 13.43
CA CYS A 493 -6.76 12.32 13.89
C CYS A 493 -6.47 12.61 15.36
N GLY A 494 -6.65 11.61 16.25
CA GLY A 494 -6.74 11.82 17.68
C GLY A 494 -5.48 11.55 18.50
N CYS A 495 -4.60 10.62 18.09
CA CYS A 495 -3.38 10.33 18.85
C CYS A 495 -2.35 11.48 18.76
N ASN A 496 -1.47 11.56 19.75
CA ASN A 496 -0.45 12.61 19.83
C ASN A 496 0.82 12.25 19.08
N THR A 497 1.19 10.99 19.09
CA THR A 497 2.48 10.51 18.57
C THR A 497 2.33 9.16 17.90
N ALA A 498 2.86 9.04 16.69
CA ALA A 498 2.90 7.81 15.94
C ALA A 498 4.25 7.11 16.04
N ILE A 499 4.23 5.80 16.24
CA ILE A 499 5.42 4.94 16.29
C ILE A 499 5.55 4.16 14.99
N ASN A 500 6.69 4.36 14.31
CA ASN A 500 7.02 3.77 13.01
C ASN A 500 8.44 3.24 13.01
N VAL A 501 8.65 2.03 13.49
CA VAL A 501 9.98 1.46 13.74
C VAL A 501 10.30 0.22 12.89
N PRO A 502 10.16 0.27 11.55
CA PRO A 502 10.56 -0.86 10.73
C PRO A 502 12.06 -1.13 10.82
N ILE A 503 12.47 -2.37 10.55
CA ILE A 503 13.89 -2.72 10.36
C ILE A 503 14.39 -1.95 9.14
N VAL A 504 15.44 -1.16 9.32
CA VAL A 504 15.99 -0.29 8.28
C VAL A 504 16.38 -1.08 7.03
N GLY A 505 15.81 -0.71 5.92
CA GLY A 505 16.04 -1.31 4.61
C GLY A 505 15.02 -2.33 4.16
N LEU A 506 13.98 -2.60 4.96
CA LEU A 506 12.90 -3.53 4.62
C LEU A 506 11.56 -2.84 4.32
N GLU A 507 11.34 -1.61 4.77
CA GLU A 507 10.15 -0.83 4.39
C GLU A 507 10.39 -0.11 3.06
N ALA A 508 9.57 -0.37 2.07
CA ALA A 508 9.65 0.33 0.79
C ALA A 508 9.14 1.78 0.89
N CYS A 509 7.92 1.95 1.36
CA CYS A 509 7.32 3.22 1.77
C CYS A 509 5.93 2.97 2.37
N GLY A 510 5.85 2.93 3.69
CA GLY A 510 4.56 2.85 4.39
C GLY A 510 3.83 4.20 4.33
N THR A 511 2.51 4.17 4.13
CA THR A 511 1.69 5.39 4.06
C THR A 511 0.97 5.72 5.38
N SER A 512 1.13 4.92 6.44
CA SER A 512 0.49 5.20 7.73
C SER A 512 1.06 6.44 8.39
N TRP A 513 2.39 6.56 8.49
CA TRP A 513 3.06 7.71 9.06
C TRP A 513 2.75 9.03 8.32
N GLU A 514 2.48 8.95 7.01
CA GLU A 514 2.10 10.12 6.21
C GLU A 514 0.78 10.72 6.69
N LYS A 515 -0.18 9.87 7.07
CA LYS A 515 -1.48 10.26 7.64
C LYS A 515 -1.31 10.90 9.01
N ASP A 516 -0.38 10.37 9.80
CA ASP A 516 -0.09 10.82 11.15
C ASP A 516 0.52 12.21 11.16
N VAL A 517 1.57 12.39 10.36
CA VAL A 517 2.23 13.69 10.16
C VAL A 517 1.24 14.74 9.65
N ALA A 518 0.40 14.38 8.65
CA ALA A 518 -0.60 15.29 8.12
C ALA A 518 -1.66 15.72 9.16
N ASN A 519 -1.85 14.92 10.21
CA ASN A 519 -2.76 15.17 11.33
C ASN A 519 -2.05 15.69 12.60
N LEU A 520 -0.86 16.27 12.45
CA LEU A 520 -0.10 16.91 13.54
C LEU A 520 0.32 15.94 14.65
N GLN A 521 0.51 14.65 14.35
CA GLN A 521 1.17 13.74 15.28
C GLN A 521 2.68 13.92 15.20
N LEU A 522 3.37 13.83 16.32
CA LEU A 522 4.82 13.66 16.32
C LEU A 522 5.16 12.28 15.75
N LEU A 523 6.16 12.20 14.90
CA LEU A 523 6.61 10.95 14.30
C LEU A 523 7.87 10.46 15.01
N ILE A 524 7.77 9.32 15.69
CA ILE A 524 8.91 8.54 16.15
C ILE A 524 9.16 7.45 15.12
N SER A 525 10.34 7.44 14.49
CA SER A 525 10.60 6.49 13.39
C SER A 525 12.07 6.10 13.31
N THR A 526 12.33 4.89 12.81
CA THR A 526 13.61 4.59 12.16
C THR A 526 13.64 5.26 10.79
N ALA A 527 14.82 5.62 10.30
CA ALA A 527 15.01 6.26 9.00
C ALA A 527 14.97 5.21 7.88
N ASP A 528 13.75 4.78 7.50
CA ASP A 528 13.52 3.81 6.41
C ASP A 528 12.37 4.24 5.49
N GLY A 529 12.30 3.66 4.29
CA GLY A 529 11.28 3.95 3.29
C GLY A 529 11.19 5.45 2.95
N GLY A 530 9.97 5.98 2.92
CA GLY A 530 9.72 7.40 2.63
C GLY A 530 10.20 8.36 3.73
N VAL A 531 10.33 7.90 4.99
CA VAL A 531 10.89 8.71 6.08
C VAL A 531 12.37 9.04 5.79
N ALA A 532 13.11 8.09 5.23
CA ALA A 532 14.50 8.26 4.84
C ALA A 532 14.73 9.19 3.63
N ASP A 533 13.67 9.64 2.96
CA ASP A 533 13.77 10.62 1.87
C ASP A 533 14.17 12.02 2.36
N LEU A 534 14.05 12.27 3.68
CA LEU A 534 14.44 13.49 4.36
C LEU A 534 15.54 13.26 5.41
N PRO A 535 16.29 14.31 5.78
CA PRO A 535 17.19 14.29 6.91
C PRO A 535 16.49 13.87 8.22
N ARG A 536 17.26 13.29 9.14
CA ARG A 536 16.75 12.74 10.42
C ARG A 536 16.16 13.77 11.37
N GLU A 537 16.49 15.04 11.20
CA GLU A 537 15.96 16.15 12.00
C GLU A 537 14.45 16.39 11.84
N TYR A 538 13.83 15.84 10.79
CA TYR A 538 12.40 16.00 10.53
C TYR A 538 11.50 15.04 11.31
N HIS A 539 12.07 14.09 12.05
CA HIS A 539 11.33 13.17 12.92
C HIS A 539 12.12 12.85 14.20
N LEU A 540 11.50 12.22 15.18
CA LEU A 540 12.19 11.70 16.35
C LEU A 540 12.84 10.36 15.95
N ASP A 541 14.15 10.41 15.66
CA ASP A 541 14.88 9.31 15.03
C ASP A 541 15.25 8.21 16.04
N VAL A 542 14.83 6.99 15.75
CA VAL A 542 15.19 5.78 16.50
C VAL A 542 16.42 5.17 15.86
N THR A 543 17.48 5.03 16.64
CA THR A 543 18.78 4.55 16.19
C THR A 543 19.31 3.45 17.11
N GLY A 544 20.05 2.51 16.54
CA GLY A 544 20.71 1.43 17.25
C GLY A 544 21.37 0.47 16.26
N SER A 545 22.24 -0.39 16.76
CA SER A 545 22.88 -1.48 16.00
C SER A 545 22.26 -2.86 16.32
N SER A 546 21.31 -2.88 17.25
CA SER A 546 20.56 -4.06 17.69
C SER A 546 19.16 -3.66 18.13
N ASP A 547 18.24 -4.62 18.18
CA ASP A 547 16.88 -4.38 18.67
C ASP A 547 16.87 -3.83 20.10
N ALA A 548 17.78 -4.25 20.96
CA ALA A 548 17.88 -3.75 22.33
C ALA A 548 18.30 -2.26 22.37
N GLU A 549 19.27 -1.85 21.55
CA GLU A 549 19.68 -0.44 21.44
C GLU A 549 18.59 0.42 20.82
N GLU A 550 17.89 -0.09 19.79
CA GLU A 550 16.77 0.60 19.18
C GLU A 550 15.57 0.70 20.12
N ALA A 551 15.31 -0.28 20.98
CA ALA A 551 14.29 -0.22 22.02
C ALA A 551 14.62 0.89 23.05
N GLU A 552 15.87 0.96 23.54
CA GLU A 552 16.30 2.05 24.44
C GLU A 552 16.19 3.42 23.76
N SER A 553 16.58 3.52 22.48
CA SER A 553 16.38 4.74 21.68
C SER A 553 14.90 5.09 21.56
N LEU A 554 14.02 4.10 21.32
CA LEU A 554 12.57 4.30 21.26
C LEU A 554 12.02 4.86 22.58
N TYR A 555 12.37 4.28 23.72
CA TYR A 555 11.95 4.79 25.04
C TYR A 555 12.41 6.23 25.26
N ALA A 556 13.66 6.57 24.88
CA ALA A 556 14.16 7.93 24.96
C ALA A 556 13.34 8.90 24.06
N ARG A 557 13.01 8.49 22.83
CA ARG A 557 12.18 9.32 21.92
C ARG A 557 10.73 9.46 22.41
N MET A 558 10.17 8.42 23.03
CA MET A 558 8.85 8.51 23.67
C MET A 558 8.84 9.52 24.82
N GLY A 559 9.88 9.51 25.69
CA GLY A 559 10.05 10.52 26.74
C GLY A 559 10.18 11.93 26.17
N GLU A 560 11.01 12.12 25.13
CA GLU A 560 11.16 13.40 24.42
C GLU A 560 9.82 13.89 23.84
N ALA A 561 9.00 13.02 23.26
CA ALA A 561 7.69 13.38 22.72
C ALA A 561 6.75 13.92 23.81
N LEU A 562 6.75 13.31 24.99
CA LEU A 562 5.98 13.77 26.16
C LEU A 562 6.44 15.17 26.62
N GLU A 563 7.73 15.40 26.70
CA GLU A 563 8.31 16.70 27.06
C GLU A 563 7.97 17.79 26.03
N ILE A 564 8.06 17.47 24.73
CA ILE A 564 7.68 18.38 23.64
C ILE A 564 6.21 18.83 23.77
N TRP A 565 5.29 17.92 24.04
CA TRP A 565 3.87 18.26 24.21
C TRP A 565 3.61 19.12 25.45
N GLY A 566 4.45 19.01 26.47
CA GLY A 566 4.39 19.84 27.69
C GLY A 566 4.95 21.26 27.52
N ASN A 567 5.62 21.57 26.40
CA ASN A 567 6.30 22.85 26.16
C ASN A 567 5.81 23.50 24.87
N ASP A 568 5.26 24.71 24.93
CA ASP A 568 4.68 25.40 23.78
C ASP A 568 5.69 25.67 22.67
N PHE A 569 6.88 26.12 23.03
CA PHE A 569 7.93 26.45 22.05
C PHE A 569 8.42 25.18 21.34
N ASP A 570 8.65 24.11 22.09
CA ASP A 570 9.15 22.85 21.51
C ASP A 570 8.08 22.19 20.63
N LEU A 571 6.80 22.24 21.04
CA LEU A 571 5.68 21.72 20.26
C LEU A 571 5.53 22.44 18.92
N GLU A 572 5.50 23.77 18.95
CA GLU A 572 5.40 24.62 17.75
C GLU A 572 6.58 24.38 16.81
N TYR A 573 7.80 24.43 17.35
CA TYR A 573 9.02 24.22 16.60
C TYR A 573 9.06 22.81 15.96
N ARG A 574 8.75 21.78 16.75
CA ARG A 574 8.89 20.39 16.28
C ARG A 574 7.84 20.00 15.25
N ILE A 575 6.57 20.34 15.49
CA ILE A 575 5.49 20.09 14.51
C ILE A 575 5.72 20.93 13.25
N GLY A 576 6.11 22.20 13.39
CA GLY A 576 6.44 23.07 12.25
C GLY A 576 7.56 22.50 11.37
N THR A 577 8.68 22.12 11.99
CA THR A 577 9.82 21.49 11.29
C THR A 577 9.38 20.20 10.57
N GLN A 578 8.66 19.32 11.27
CA GLN A 578 8.18 18.07 10.69
C GLN A 578 7.29 18.31 9.46
N LEU A 579 6.33 19.23 9.54
CA LEU A 579 5.46 19.58 8.42
C LEU A 579 6.20 20.25 7.27
N GLU A 580 7.17 21.11 7.58
CA GLU A 580 8.00 21.77 6.57
C GLU A 580 8.69 20.74 5.66
N GLY A 581 9.21 19.66 6.25
CA GLY A 581 9.86 18.60 5.48
C GLY A 581 8.88 17.67 4.78
N PHE A 582 7.91 17.15 5.51
CA PHE A 582 7.10 16.03 5.04
C PHE A 582 5.88 16.43 4.20
N LEU A 583 5.21 17.57 4.45
CA LEU A 583 4.02 17.95 3.68
C LEU A 583 4.23 17.93 2.16
N PRO A 584 5.35 18.46 1.62
CA PRO A 584 5.61 18.40 0.18
C PRO A 584 5.72 16.97 -0.36
N ILE A 585 6.13 16.02 0.47
CA ILE A 585 6.37 14.62 0.05
C ILE A 585 5.08 13.79 0.12
N ILE A 586 4.30 13.95 1.18
CA ILE A 586 3.14 13.09 1.46
C ILE A 586 1.90 13.40 0.62
N SER A 587 1.90 14.47 -0.17
CA SER A 587 0.77 14.82 -1.03
C SER A 587 0.57 13.81 -2.17
N GLY A 588 -0.58 13.14 -2.21
CA GLY A 588 -0.96 12.28 -3.32
C GLY A 588 -1.07 13.02 -4.65
N ALA A 589 -1.43 14.30 -4.63
CA ALA A 589 -1.46 15.13 -5.84
C ALA A 589 -0.07 15.34 -6.44
N ARG A 590 0.98 15.51 -5.59
CA ARG A 590 2.39 15.50 -6.03
C ARG A 590 2.73 14.15 -6.65
N MET A 591 2.41 13.03 -5.97
CA MET A 591 2.69 11.68 -6.47
C MET A 591 2.08 11.44 -7.86
N VAL A 592 0.81 11.81 -8.06
CA VAL A 592 0.15 11.66 -9.37
C VAL A 592 0.79 12.57 -10.43
N LYS A 593 1.20 13.80 -10.07
CA LYS A 593 1.97 14.66 -10.99
C LYS A 593 3.29 14.04 -11.39
N ASP A 594 4.03 13.45 -10.45
CA ASP A 594 5.30 12.78 -10.74
C ASP A 594 5.10 11.60 -11.71
N TYR A 595 4.01 10.84 -11.61
CA TYR A 595 3.66 9.81 -12.60
C TYR A 595 3.34 10.41 -13.97
N LEU A 596 2.59 11.51 -14.03
CA LEU A 596 2.30 12.19 -15.30
C LEU A 596 3.60 12.73 -15.95
N ASP A 597 4.47 13.32 -15.16
CA ASP A 597 5.76 13.83 -15.64
C ASP A 597 6.67 12.69 -16.14
N MET A 598 6.67 11.54 -15.46
CA MET A 598 7.41 10.37 -15.91
C MET A 598 6.90 9.84 -17.25
N THR A 599 5.60 9.86 -17.45
CA THR A 599 4.95 9.31 -18.66
C THR A 599 4.84 10.34 -19.78
N GLY A 600 5.15 11.60 -19.54
CA GLY A 600 4.95 12.70 -20.49
C GLY A 600 3.49 12.95 -20.86
N LEU A 601 2.53 12.46 -20.07
CA LEU A 601 1.10 12.58 -20.34
C LEU A 601 0.55 13.88 -19.77
N THR A 602 -0.37 14.49 -20.52
CA THR A 602 -1.10 15.68 -20.09
C THR A 602 -2.60 15.47 -20.25
N ALA A 603 -3.42 15.99 -19.33
CA ALA A 603 -4.85 16.02 -19.52
C ALA A 603 -5.21 17.01 -20.64
N THR A 604 -6.17 16.64 -21.50
CA THR A 604 -6.84 17.65 -22.36
C THR A 604 -7.73 18.51 -21.47
N LYS A 605 -7.54 19.84 -21.53
CA LYS A 605 -8.48 20.78 -20.91
C LYS A 605 -9.85 20.69 -21.56
#